data_2f7947d431a275fa57bf36658f3d4aa9
#
_entry.id   2f7947d431a275fa57bf36658f3d4aa9
#
_cell.length_a   1.000
_cell.length_b   1.000
_cell.length_c   1.000
_cell.angle_alpha   90.00
_cell.angle_beta   90.00
_cell.angle_gamma   90.00
#
_symmetry.space_group_name_H-M   'P 1'
#
loop_
_entity.id
_entity.type
_entity.pdbx_description
1 polymer ?
#
loop_
_entity_poly.entity_id
_entity_poly.type
_entity_poly.pdbx_seq_one_letter_code
_entity_poly.pdbx_strand_id
1 'polypeptide(L)'
;MVTFSHADQGTGEAAWAVSGLDAAPELPLDPAELAGMRFVVLAAHPDDETLGAGGLMASLAALGAEVEVLLCTAGEGSHPDSPTTSPEQLAHTRLAEFSAALAALGLADRWAFLGLPDRGLGEHAETIAKAVREAARRLPGDPDRLALVAPYRADGHGDHDALGAAAAEVARQDGHALLEYPIWFWHWAAPQVPEWRSWLRFHLDEPARAAKRRAMAEHATHVQPLSPLPGDETLLSGQFLAHFSRPFEVFAWTPAPTASAQAHSSDDAELVFDGVHGGSTDPWNYTGSWYERRKRALTLAALPEESYESGLEVGCSIGTLTAGLAARCRKMLAVDASGTAVHRARQHLAGCPGVRVEHCVVPGAWPGGTFDLVVVSEVGYYLSAGELGQLWDRIEASLNPGGTLLLCHWRHPIAGWELDGDTVHAMARQRLGWRTAGLYQERDFVLELMVAPGHKASA
;
A
#
# COMPACT_ATOMS: atom_id res chain seq x y z
N MET A 1 -9.71 -12.62 7.28
CA MET A 1 -10.47 -12.94 6.04
C MET A 1 -11.91 -12.56 6.30
N VAL A 2 -12.48 -11.71 5.46
CA VAL A 2 -13.92 -11.34 5.55
C VAL A 2 -14.72 -12.55 5.07
N THR A 3 -15.79 -12.91 5.78
CA THR A 3 -16.67 -14.00 5.36
C THR A 3 -17.97 -13.40 4.84
N PHE A 4 -18.24 -13.55 3.57
CA PHE A 4 -19.49 -13.13 2.92
C PHE A 4 -19.91 -14.16 1.86
N SER A 5 -21.15 -14.11 1.44
CA SER A 5 -21.68 -14.87 0.31
C SER A 5 -22.26 -13.93 -0.74
N HIS A 6 -22.16 -14.27 -2.01
CA HIS A 6 -22.83 -13.54 -3.09
C HIS A 6 -24.37 -13.51 -2.91
N ALA A 7 -24.92 -14.46 -2.15
CA ALA A 7 -26.34 -14.53 -1.82
C ALA A 7 -26.74 -13.61 -0.65
N ASP A 8 -25.77 -13.01 0.06
CA ASP A 8 -26.05 -12.06 1.14
C ASP A 8 -26.64 -10.77 0.56
N GLN A 9 -27.40 -10.05 1.36
CA GLN A 9 -28.02 -8.80 0.90
C GLN A 9 -26.98 -7.72 0.52
N GLY A 10 -25.79 -7.74 1.12
CA GLY A 10 -24.71 -6.80 0.88
C GLY A 10 -25.07 -5.33 1.06
N THR A 11 -24.11 -4.45 0.83
CA THR A 11 -24.29 -2.99 0.86
C THR A 11 -24.77 -2.50 -0.50
N GLY A 12 -25.97 -1.97 -0.57
CA GLY A 12 -26.54 -1.48 -1.84
C GLY A 12 -25.92 -0.18 -2.33
N GLU A 13 -25.98 0.05 -3.65
CA GLU A 13 -25.42 1.24 -4.30
C GLU A 13 -25.96 2.57 -3.75
N ALA A 14 -27.21 2.61 -3.28
CA ALA A 14 -27.79 3.80 -2.68
C ALA A 14 -27.03 4.27 -1.42
N ALA A 15 -26.44 3.34 -0.65
CA ALA A 15 -25.63 3.69 0.51
C ALA A 15 -24.27 4.29 0.09
N TRP A 16 -23.66 3.77 -0.98
CA TRP A 16 -22.44 4.29 -1.54
C TRP A 16 -22.64 5.65 -2.23
N ALA A 17 -23.75 5.87 -2.91
CA ALA A 17 -24.08 7.12 -3.59
C ALA A 17 -24.15 8.33 -2.65
N VAL A 18 -24.48 8.12 -1.36
CA VAL A 18 -24.51 9.20 -0.36
C VAL A 18 -23.26 9.26 0.52
N SER A 19 -22.25 8.43 0.24
CA SER A 19 -21.03 8.36 1.04
C SER A 19 -20.02 9.47 0.76
N GLY A 20 -20.20 10.22 -0.34
CA GLY A 20 -19.23 11.15 -0.86
C GLY A 20 -18.20 10.52 -1.81
N LEU A 21 -18.41 9.29 -2.24
CA LEU A 21 -17.54 8.59 -3.18
C LEU A 21 -17.43 9.32 -4.53
N ASP A 22 -18.49 10.00 -4.96
CA ASP A 22 -18.53 10.84 -6.16
C ASP A 22 -17.65 12.11 -6.05
N ALA A 23 -17.24 12.47 -4.83
CA ALA A 23 -16.32 13.57 -4.54
C ALA A 23 -14.87 13.09 -4.32
N ALA A 24 -14.57 11.79 -4.49
CA ALA A 24 -13.20 11.28 -4.42
C ALA A 24 -12.29 12.02 -5.42
N PRO A 25 -11.00 12.24 -5.11
CA PRO A 25 -10.07 12.88 -6.04
C PRO A 25 -9.98 12.13 -7.37
N GLU A 26 -9.70 12.85 -8.44
CA GLU A 26 -9.50 12.24 -9.75
C GLU A 26 -8.10 11.61 -9.86
N LEU A 27 -8.02 10.53 -10.65
CA LEU A 27 -6.75 9.90 -10.99
C LEU A 27 -5.87 10.92 -11.73
N PRO A 28 -4.65 11.21 -11.26
CA PRO A 28 -3.80 12.25 -11.81
C PRO A 28 -3.07 11.78 -13.09
N LEU A 29 -3.81 11.29 -14.08
CA LEU A 29 -3.32 10.84 -15.37
C LEU A 29 -4.19 11.47 -16.45
N ASP A 30 -3.63 12.37 -17.24
CA ASP A 30 -4.34 12.96 -18.36
C ASP A 30 -4.37 12.03 -19.60
N PRO A 31 -5.21 12.31 -20.62
CA PRO A 31 -5.30 11.46 -21.80
C PRO A 31 -3.98 11.30 -22.58
N ALA A 32 -3.09 12.30 -22.58
CA ALA A 32 -1.81 12.19 -23.27
C ALA A 32 -0.83 11.31 -22.49
N GLU A 33 -0.87 11.37 -21.15
CA GLU A 33 -0.11 10.47 -20.27
C GLU A 33 -0.58 9.03 -20.45
N LEU A 34 -1.90 8.79 -20.44
CA LEU A 34 -2.50 7.46 -20.63
C LEU A 34 -2.13 6.87 -21.98
N ALA A 35 -2.22 7.66 -23.08
CA ALA A 35 -1.85 7.22 -24.44
C ALA A 35 -0.38 6.80 -24.56
N GLY A 36 0.50 7.39 -23.75
CA GLY A 36 1.94 7.08 -23.75
C GLY A 36 2.33 5.97 -22.77
N MET A 37 1.41 5.44 -21.98
CA MET A 37 1.66 4.35 -21.04
C MET A 37 1.31 2.99 -21.64
N ARG A 38 1.81 1.94 -20.98
CA ARG A 38 1.50 0.54 -21.25
C ARG A 38 0.76 -0.04 -20.05
N PHE A 39 -0.16 -0.95 -20.32
CA PHE A 39 -1.00 -1.52 -19.27
C PHE A 39 -1.03 -3.05 -19.32
N VAL A 40 -0.78 -3.69 -18.20
CA VAL A 40 -1.10 -5.11 -18.00
C VAL A 40 -2.26 -5.18 -17.03
N VAL A 41 -3.42 -5.62 -17.54
CA VAL A 41 -4.64 -5.77 -16.76
C VAL A 41 -4.78 -7.22 -16.33
N LEU A 42 -5.00 -7.46 -15.06
CA LEU A 42 -5.09 -8.78 -14.44
C LEU A 42 -6.53 -9.04 -14.03
N ALA A 43 -7.08 -10.17 -14.40
CA ALA A 43 -8.39 -10.66 -13.96
C ALA A 43 -8.24 -12.03 -13.30
N ALA A 44 -8.83 -12.23 -12.14
CA ALA A 44 -8.87 -13.54 -11.48
C ALA A 44 -9.83 -14.45 -12.23
N HIS A 45 -11.02 -13.93 -12.55
CA HIS A 45 -12.10 -14.62 -13.25
C HIS A 45 -12.60 -13.80 -14.44
N PRO A 46 -13.23 -14.44 -15.44
CA PRO A 46 -13.87 -13.72 -16.56
C PRO A 46 -15.02 -12.86 -16.04
N ASP A 47 -14.91 -11.55 -16.08
CA ASP A 47 -15.80 -10.45 -15.71
C ASP A 47 -15.15 -9.40 -14.79
N ASP A 48 -14.17 -9.78 -13.95
CA ASP A 48 -13.53 -8.88 -12.99
C ASP A 48 -13.00 -7.60 -13.65
N GLU A 49 -12.25 -7.76 -14.75
CA GLU A 49 -11.66 -6.63 -15.49
C GLU A 49 -12.72 -5.74 -16.11
N THR A 50 -13.81 -6.35 -16.60
CA THR A 50 -14.95 -5.63 -17.19
C THR A 50 -15.71 -4.85 -16.13
N LEU A 51 -15.97 -5.44 -14.96
CA LEU A 51 -16.65 -4.80 -13.85
C LEU A 51 -15.78 -3.68 -13.25
N GLY A 52 -14.55 -3.99 -12.88
CA GLY A 52 -13.69 -3.08 -12.13
C GLY A 52 -13.00 -1.99 -12.97
N ALA A 53 -12.61 -2.31 -14.22
CA ALA A 53 -11.77 -1.46 -15.07
C ALA A 53 -12.25 -1.37 -16.53
N GLY A 54 -13.45 -1.86 -16.88
CA GLY A 54 -13.93 -1.90 -18.25
C GLY A 54 -14.01 -0.55 -18.93
N GLY A 55 -14.40 0.49 -18.20
CA GLY A 55 -14.43 1.86 -18.71
C GLY A 55 -13.03 2.43 -18.95
N LEU A 56 -12.10 2.20 -18.02
CA LEU A 56 -10.69 2.54 -18.21
C LEU A 56 -10.13 1.84 -19.44
N MET A 57 -10.33 0.52 -19.58
CA MET A 57 -9.85 -0.25 -20.73
C MET A 57 -10.40 0.26 -22.05
N ALA A 58 -11.69 0.60 -22.11
CA ALA A 58 -12.29 1.19 -23.31
C ALA A 58 -11.68 2.57 -23.67
N SER A 59 -11.39 3.38 -22.65
CA SER A 59 -10.72 4.68 -22.83
C SER A 59 -9.29 4.50 -23.33
N LEU A 60 -8.54 3.55 -22.76
CA LEU A 60 -7.18 3.21 -23.19
C LEU A 60 -7.13 2.73 -24.63
N ALA A 61 -8.06 1.83 -25.01
CA ALA A 61 -8.19 1.37 -26.40
C ALA A 61 -8.48 2.52 -27.37
N ALA A 62 -9.38 3.45 -27.00
CA ALA A 62 -9.71 4.62 -27.81
C ALA A 62 -8.54 5.59 -27.97
N LEU A 63 -7.68 5.71 -26.96
CA LEU A 63 -6.45 6.51 -26.99
C LEU A 63 -5.29 5.84 -27.71
N GLY A 64 -5.42 4.55 -28.09
CA GLY A 64 -4.36 3.77 -28.72
C GLY A 64 -3.24 3.37 -27.77
N ALA A 65 -3.50 3.32 -26.46
CA ALA A 65 -2.55 2.82 -25.47
C ALA A 65 -2.30 1.31 -25.65
N GLU A 66 -1.11 0.86 -25.30
CA GLU A 66 -0.77 -0.57 -25.35
C GLU A 66 -1.31 -1.29 -24.11
N VAL A 67 -2.24 -2.22 -24.36
CA VAL A 67 -2.93 -2.98 -23.29
C VAL A 67 -2.81 -4.47 -23.57
N GLU A 68 -2.48 -5.25 -22.55
CA GLU A 68 -2.61 -6.71 -22.55
C GLU A 68 -3.37 -7.14 -21.30
N VAL A 69 -4.34 -8.05 -21.46
CA VAL A 69 -5.14 -8.58 -20.36
C VAL A 69 -4.71 -9.99 -20.04
N LEU A 70 -4.42 -10.28 -18.78
CA LEU A 70 -4.09 -11.62 -18.29
C LEU A 70 -5.26 -12.16 -17.47
N LEU A 71 -5.92 -13.18 -18.01
CA LEU A 71 -6.94 -13.93 -17.29
C LEU A 71 -6.31 -15.14 -16.58
N CYS A 72 -6.50 -15.22 -15.26
CA CYS A 72 -5.88 -16.28 -14.45
C CYS A 72 -6.63 -17.59 -14.50
N THR A 73 -7.95 -17.60 -14.24
CA THR A 73 -8.81 -18.79 -14.22
C THR A 73 -9.95 -18.67 -15.22
N ALA A 74 -10.64 -19.73 -15.53
CA ALA A 74 -11.89 -19.67 -16.29
C ALA A 74 -13.13 -19.50 -15.38
N GLY A 75 -12.94 -19.44 -14.05
CA GLY A 75 -14.01 -19.35 -13.06
C GLY A 75 -14.97 -20.54 -13.09
N GLU A 76 -14.47 -21.71 -13.40
CA GLU A 76 -15.22 -22.95 -13.59
C GLU A 76 -15.95 -23.44 -12.34
N GLY A 77 -15.53 -22.95 -11.17
CA GLY A 77 -16.17 -23.26 -9.89
C GLY A 77 -17.32 -22.34 -9.49
N SER A 78 -17.77 -21.44 -10.38
CA SER A 78 -18.81 -20.46 -10.04
C SER A 78 -20.20 -21.06 -9.75
N HIS A 79 -20.57 -22.15 -10.41
CA HIS A 79 -21.82 -22.89 -10.21
C HIS A 79 -21.54 -24.35 -9.83
N PRO A 80 -21.06 -24.63 -8.61
CA PRO A 80 -20.60 -25.97 -8.23
C PRO A 80 -21.74 -26.98 -8.19
N ASP A 81 -22.98 -26.55 -7.99
CA ASP A 81 -24.17 -27.40 -7.85
C ASP A 81 -25.05 -27.36 -9.11
N SER A 82 -24.54 -26.84 -10.25
CA SER A 82 -25.29 -26.78 -11.49
C SER A 82 -25.69 -28.17 -11.98
N PRO A 83 -26.99 -28.45 -12.19
CA PRO A 83 -27.45 -29.72 -12.74
C PRO A 83 -27.37 -29.78 -14.28
N THR A 84 -27.11 -28.64 -14.94
CA THR A 84 -27.18 -28.52 -16.40
C THR A 84 -25.82 -28.30 -17.06
N THR A 85 -24.83 -27.77 -16.31
CA THR A 85 -23.56 -27.32 -16.89
C THR A 85 -22.38 -27.87 -16.07
N SER A 86 -21.50 -28.63 -16.71
CA SER A 86 -20.26 -29.08 -16.04
C SER A 86 -19.25 -27.94 -15.92
N PRO A 87 -18.28 -28.03 -14.98
CA PRO A 87 -17.20 -27.04 -14.87
C PRO A 87 -16.44 -26.82 -16.18
N GLU A 88 -16.18 -27.87 -16.97
CA GLU A 88 -15.48 -27.75 -18.26
C GLU A 88 -16.32 -27.04 -19.32
N GLN A 89 -17.62 -27.30 -19.36
CA GLN A 89 -18.55 -26.59 -20.24
C GLN A 89 -18.64 -25.11 -19.86
N LEU A 90 -18.72 -24.84 -18.56
CA LEU A 90 -18.78 -23.48 -18.04
C LEU A 90 -17.49 -22.72 -18.36
N ALA A 91 -16.31 -23.33 -18.13
CA ALA A 91 -15.03 -22.76 -18.51
C ALA A 91 -14.97 -22.35 -19.98
N HIS A 92 -15.39 -23.27 -20.88
CA HIS A 92 -15.41 -22.98 -22.31
C HIS A 92 -16.31 -21.81 -22.67
N THR A 93 -17.52 -21.76 -22.09
CA THR A 93 -18.49 -20.68 -22.32
C THR A 93 -17.94 -19.35 -21.82
N ARG A 94 -17.43 -19.30 -20.59
CA ARG A 94 -16.90 -18.08 -19.96
C ARG A 94 -15.67 -17.50 -20.67
N LEU A 95 -14.80 -18.34 -21.21
CA LEU A 95 -13.68 -17.88 -22.06
C LEU A 95 -14.17 -17.23 -23.36
N ALA A 96 -15.25 -17.75 -23.96
CA ALA A 96 -15.86 -17.12 -25.14
C ALA A 96 -16.54 -15.78 -24.77
N GLU A 97 -17.27 -15.72 -23.67
CA GLU A 97 -17.88 -14.49 -23.13
C GLU A 97 -16.81 -13.43 -22.83
N PHE A 98 -15.70 -13.81 -22.18
CA PHE A 98 -14.56 -12.93 -21.91
C PHE A 98 -13.97 -12.34 -23.18
N SER A 99 -13.73 -13.18 -24.21
CA SER A 99 -13.22 -12.71 -25.49
C SER A 99 -14.20 -11.72 -26.17
N ALA A 100 -15.52 -11.97 -26.09
CA ALA A 100 -16.54 -11.08 -26.61
C ALA A 100 -16.59 -9.76 -25.83
N ALA A 101 -16.48 -9.81 -24.52
CA ALA A 101 -16.42 -8.62 -23.65
C ALA A 101 -15.22 -7.73 -24.01
N LEU A 102 -14.02 -8.31 -24.14
CA LEU A 102 -12.83 -7.57 -24.57
C LEU A 102 -12.97 -6.97 -25.98
N ALA A 103 -13.60 -7.69 -26.89
CA ALA A 103 -13.89 -7.14 -28.21
C ALA A 103 -14.84 -5.93 -28.13
N ALA A 104 -15.86 -5.97 -27.25
CA ALA A 104 -16.77 -4.83 -27.01
C ALA A 104 -16.06 -3.62 -26.38
N LEU A 105 -14.94 -3.83 -25.69
CA LEU A 105 -14.07 -2.78 -25.13
C LEU A 105 -13.01 -2.27 -26.13
N GLY A 106 -12.91 -2.85 -27.33
CA GLY A 106 -11.91 -2.48 -28.34
C GLY A 106 -10.55 -3.19 -28.17
N LEU A 107 -10.50 -4.26 -27.39
CA LEU A 107 -9.29 -5.03 -27.05
C LEU A 107 -9.35 -6.47 -27.57
N ALA A 108 -9.98 -6.72 -28.70
CA ALA A 108 -9.99 -8.03 -29.35
C ALA A 108 -8.55 -8.57 -29.48
N ASP A 109 -8.33 -9.84 -29.15
CA ASP A 109 -7.06 -10.53 -29.27
C ASP A 109 -5.89 -9.94 -28.41
N ARG A 110 -6.19 -9.04 -27.46
CA ARG A 110 -5.23 -8.42 -26.55
C ARG A 110 -5.22 -9.10 -25.17
N TRP A 111 -5.28 -10.41 -25.14
CA TRP A 111 -5.32 -11.15 -23.88
C TRP A 111 -4.62 -12.51 -23.94
N ALA A 112 -4.24 -13.00 -22.76
CA ALA A 112 -3.69 -14.33 -22.59
C ALA A 112 -4.36 -15.03 -21.39
N PHE A 113 -4.55 -16.33 -21.50
CA PHE A 113 -5.13 -17.19 -20.45
C PHE A 113 -4.04 -18.00 -19.77
N LEU A 114 -3.98 -17.93 -18.44
CA LEU A 114 -2.97 -18.66 -17.65
C LEU A 114 -3.40 -20.09 -17.32
N GLY A 115 -4.69 -20.38 -17.30
CA GLY A 115 -5.24 -21.70 -17.03
C GLY A 115 -4.95 -22.21 -15.61
N LEU A 116 -4.90 -21.29 -14.64
CA LEU A 116 -4.76 -21.63 -13.23
C LEU A 116 -6.10 -22.08 -12.66
N PRO A 117 -6.10 -22.93 -11.61
CA PRO A 117 -7.33 -23.44 -11.02
C PRO A 117 -8.10 -22.32 -10.32
N ASP A 118 -9.41 -22.28 -10.49
CA ASP A 118 -10.34 -21.42 -9.75
C ASP A 118 -10.24 -21.74 -8.25
N ARG A 119 -10.29 -20.69 -7.41
CA ARG A 119 -10.10 -20.74 -5.94
C ARG A 119 -8.71 -21.21 -5.49
N GLY A 120 -7.73 -21.15 -6.38
CA GLY A 120 -6.37 -21.65 -6.13
C GLY A 120 -5.25 -20.63 -6.31
N LEU A 121 -5.53 -19.37 -6.64
CA LEU A 121 -4.49 -18.39 -7.04
C LEU A 121 -3.45 -18.12 -5.95
N GLY A 122 -3.80 -18.31 -4.68
CA GLY A 122 -2.85 -18.14 -3.56
C GLY A 122 -1.61 -19.04 -3.62
N GLU A 123 -1.71 -20.19 -4.30
CA GLU A 123 -0.59 -21.14 -4.46
C GLU A 123 0.26 -20.84 -5.71
N HIS A 124 -0.12 -19.85 -6.52
CA HIS A 124 0.45 -19.59 -7.84
C HIS A 124 1.12 -18.20 -8.01
N ALA A 125 1.46 -17.53 -6.91
CA ALA A 125 2.01 -16.17 -6.93
C ALA A 125 3.24 -16.01 -7.84
N GLU A 126 4.18 -16.98 -7.84
CA GLU A 126 5.37 -16.96 -8.71
C GLU A 126 5.00 -17.10 -10.20
N THR A 127 4.03 -17.98 -10.51
CA THR A 127 3.54 -18.18 -11.88
C THR A 127 2.88 -16.90 -12.40
N ILE A 128 2.07 -16.25 -11.59
CA ILE A 128 1.42 -14.97 -11.88
C ILE A 128 2.49 -13.89 -12.11
N ALA A 129 3.43 -13.74 -11.20
CA ALA A 129 4.51 -12.75 -11.32
C ALA A 129 5.33 -12.93 -12.60
N LYS A 130 5.66 -14.18 -12.97
CA LYS A 130 6.33 -14.50 -14.23
C LYS A 130 5.50 -14.06 -15.43
N ALA A 131 4.21 -14.41 -15.46
CA ALA A 131 3.32 -14.08 -16.56
C ALA A 131 3.16 -12.57 -16.75
N VAL A 132 3.03 -11.81 -15.63
CA VAL A 132 2.99 -10.34 -15.64
C VAL A 132 4.25 -9.75 -16.27
N ARG A 133 5.43 -10.22 -15.86
CA ARG A 133 6.71 -9.76 -16.42
C ARG A 133 6.88 -10.12 -17.90
N GLU A 134 6.37 -11.27 -18.30
CA GLU A 134 6.37 -11.68 -19.72
C GLU A 134 5.43 -10.81 -20.56
N ALA A 135 4.24 -10.50 -20.07
CA ALA A 135 3.30 -9.57 -20.72
C ALA A 135 3.92 -8.16 -20.83
N ALA A 136 4.49 -7.66 -19.74
CA ALA A 136 5.17 -6.37 -19.71
C ALA A 136 6.29 -6.25 -20.76
N ARG A 137 7.04 -7.32 -21.00
CA ARG A 137 8.10 -7.35 -22.02
C ARG A 137 7.58 -7.43 -23.45
N ARG A 138 6.40 -8.02 -23.66
CA ARG A 138 5.79 -8.13 -25.00
C ARG A 138 5.19 -6.80 -25.47
N LEU A 139 4.70 -5.98 -24.55
CA LEU A 139 4.12 -4.69 -24.88
C LEU A 139 5.19 -3.74 -25.42
N PRO A 140 4.98 -3.13 -26.62
CA PRO A 140 5.89 -2.13 -27.15
C PRO A 140 5.83 -0.84 -26.33
N GLY A 141 6.87 -0.01 -26.46
CA GLY A 141 6.94 1.30 -25.81
C GLY A 141 7.99 1.36 -24.69
N ASP A 142 7.93 2.44 -23.91
CA ASP A 142 8.85 2.72 -22.82
C ASP A 142 8.66 1.76 -21.64
N PRO A 143 9.67 0.96 -21.23
CA PRO A 143 9.58 0.05 -20.10
C PRO A 143 9.24 0.77 -18.78
N ASP A 144 9.65 2.00 -18.60
CA ASP A 144 9.44 2.76 -17.36
C ASP A 144 8.02 3.36 -17.27
N ARG A 145 7.24 3.26 -18.34
CA ARG A 145 5.86 3.76 -18.40
C ARG A 145 4.84 2.63 -18.40
N LEU A 146 4.97 1.70 -17.47
CA LEU A 146 4.05 0.57 -17.28
C LEU A 146 3.18 0.77 -16.04
N ALA A 147 1.89 0.49 -16.18
CA ALA A 147 0.97 0.35 -15.06
C ALA A 147 0.36 -1.06 -15.03
N LEU A 148 0.30 -1.65 -13.87
CA LEU A 148 -0.49 -2.84 -13.61
C LEU A 148 -1.89 -2.43 -13.15
N VAL A 149 -2.91 -3.15 -13.60
CA VAL A 149 -4.30 -2.98 -13.18
C VAL A 149 -4.78 -4.33 -12.66
N ALA A 150 -5.16 -4.44 -11.39
CA ALA A 150 -5.45 -5.72 -10.75
C ALA A 150 -6.64 -5.62 -9.78
N PRO A 151 -7.25 -6.74 -9.36
CA PRO A 151 -8.21 -6.73 -8.27
C PRO A 151 -7.60 -6.16 -6.99
N TYR A 152 -8.42 -5.49 -6.17
CA TYR A 152 -7.98 -4.95 -4.88
C TYR A 152 -7.52 -6.08 -3.95
N ARG A 153 -6.31 -5.97 -3.41
CA ARG A 153 -5.65 -7.01 -2.57
C ARG A 153 -6.32 -7.28 -1.22
N ALA A 154 -7.36 -6.54 -0.88
CA ALA A 154 -8.21 -6.75 0.30
C ALA A 154 -9.69 -6.70 -0.09
N ASP A 155 -10.01 -7.26 -1.27
CA ASP A 155 -11.36 -7.31 -1.82
C ASP A 155 -12.25 -8.33 -1.07
N GLY A 156 -11.65 -9.24 -0.30
CA GLY A 156 -12.33 -10.24 0.52
C GLY A 156 -12.59 -11.56 -0.21
N HIS A 157 -12.37 -11.63 -1.52
CA HIS A 157 -12.36 -12.89 -2.28
C HIS A 157 -10.94 -13.46 -2.35
N GLY A 158 -10.73 -14.72 -2.00
CA GLY A 158 -9.40 -15.31 -1.86
C GLY A 158 -8.52 -15.17 -3.10
N ASP A 159 -9.08 -15.37 -4.30
CA ASP A 159 -8.32 -15.22 -5.56
C ASP A 159 -8.02 -13.75 -5.89
N HIS A 160 -8.95 -12.82 -5.59
CA HIS A 160 -8.70 -11.38 -5.76
C HIS A 160 -7.59 -10.90 -4.82
N ASP A 161 -7.68 -11.28 -3.55
CA ASP A 161 -6.68 -10.93 -2.53
C ASP A 161 -5.29 -11.46 -2.95
N ALA A 162 -5.23 -12.70 -3.43
CA ALA A 162 -3.98 -13.33 -3.89
C ALA A 162 -3.41 -12.67 -5.15
N LEU A 163 -4.26 -12.41 -6.16
CA LEU A 163 -3.86 -11.79 -7.42
C LEU A 163 -3.42 -10.34 -7.20
N GLY A 164 -4.19 -9.57 -6.42
CA GLY A 164 -3.86 -8.20 -6.06
C GLY A 164 -2.53 -8.11 -5.29
N ALA A 165 -2.31 -9.02 -4.33
CA ALA A 165 -1.04 -9.10 -3.60
C ALA A 165 0.15 -9.43 -4.51
N ALA A 166 -0.01 -10.39 -5.45
CA ALA A 166 1.02 -10.73 -6.42
C ALA A 166 1.34 -9.57 -7.37
N ALA A 167 0.30 -8.86 -7.86
CA ALA A 167 0.46 -7.68 -8.70
C ALA A 167 1.19 -6.55 -7.96
N ALA A 168 0.84 -6.32 -6.68
CA ALA A 168 1.48 -5.32 -5.85
C ALA A 168 2.96 -5.62 -5.60
N GLU A 169 3.30 -6.88 -5.38
CA GLU A 169 4.69 -7.27 -5.20
C GLU A 169 5.50 -7.09 -6.48
N VAL A 170 4.95 -7.46 -7.67
CA VAL A 170 5.60 -7.20 -8.96
C VAL A 170 5.76 -5.70 -9.20
N ALA A 171 4.72 -4.89 -8.99
CA ALA A 171 4.77 -3.44 -9.15
C ALA A 171 5.87 -2.82 -8.28
N ARG A 172 5.95 -3.24 -7.02
CA ARG A 172 6.97 -2.78 -6.08
C ARG A 172 8.40 -3.18 -6.49
N GLN A 173 8.60 -4.44 -6.90
CA GLN A 173 9.92 -4.96 -7.28
C GLN A 173 10.44 -4.36 -8.57
N ASP A 174 9.55 -4.18 -9.55
CA ASP A 174 9.90 -3.80 -10.91
C ASP A 174 9.67 -2.29 -11.16
N GLY A 175 9.23 -1.52 -10.15
CA GLY A 175 9.06 -0.08 -10.23
C GLY A 175 7.87 0.38 -11.09
N HIS A 176 6.78 -0.40 -11.14
CA HIS A 176 5.61 -0.07 -11.95
C HIS A 176 4.52 0.64 -11.14
N ALA A 177 3.70 1.43 -11.81
CA ALA A 177 2.46 1.93 -11.24
C ALA A 177 1.45 0.79 -11.04
N LEU A 178 0.55 0.93 -10.05
CA LEU A 178 -0.49 -0.03 -9.78
C LEU A 178 -1.83 0.65 -9.54
N LEU A 179 -2.85 0.20 -10.27
CA LEU A 179 -4.26 0.50 -10.03
C LEU A 179 -4.95 -0.77 -9.55
N GLU A 180 -5.54 -0.73 -8.36
CA GLU A 180 -6.30 -1.85 -7.85
C GLU A 180 -7.79 -1.53 -7.85
N TYR A 181 -8.58 -2.34 -8.55
CA TYR A 181 -10.02 -2.16 -8.66
C TYR A 181 -10.78 -3.06 -7.71
N PRO A 182 -11.74 -2.53 -6.92
CA PRO A 182 -12.57 -3.30 -6.00
C PRO A 182 -13.77 -3.93 -6.73
N ILE A 183 -14.07 -5.18 -6.38
CA ILE A 183 -15.24 -5.93 -6.86
C ILE A 183 -16.16 -6.27 -5.68
N TRP A 184 -15.76 -7.25 -4.84
CA TRP A 184 -16.56 -7.69 -3.71
C TRP A 184 -16.54 -6.74 -2.51
N PHE A 185 -15.54 -5.85 -2.45
CA PHE A 185 -15.48 -4.78 -1.46
C PHE A 185 -16.78 -3.96 -1.42
N TRP A 186 -17.37 -3.65 -2.57
CA TRP A 186 -18.62 -2.91 -2.63
C TRP A 186 -19.80 -3.64 -1.98
N HIS A 187 -19.75 -4.97 -1.96
CA HIS A 187 -20.78 -5.83 -1.41
C HIS A 187 -20.69 -5.95 0.11
N TRP A 188 -19.49 -6.30 0.62
CA TRP A 188 -19.36 -6.60 2.05
C TRP A 188 -18.99 -5.38 2.91
N ALA A 189 -18.30 -4.37 2.37
CA ALA A 189 -17.89 -3.21 3.12
C ALA A 189 -19.04 -2.21 3.30
N ALA A 190 -18.96 -1.44 4.37
CA ALA A 190 -19.87 -0.32 4.60
C ALA A 190 -19.21 1.02 4.25
N PRO A 191 -19.96 2.07 3.83
CA PRO A 191 -19.39 3.37 3.49
C PRO A 191 -18.59 4.06 4.61
N GLN A 192 -18.72 3.60 5.85
CA GLN A 192 -18.01 4.15 7.01
C GLN A 192 -16.55 3.67 7.12
N VAL A 193 -16.19 2.56 6.46
CA VAL A 193 -14.81 2.07 6.48
C VAL A 193 -13.86 3.07 5.86
N PRO A 194 -12.64 3.23 6.39
CA PRO A 194 -11.73 4.30 5.93
C PRO A 194 -10.98 3.97 4.63
N GLU A 195 -10.92 2.71 4.22
CA GLU A 195 -10.06 2.20 3.16
C GLU A 195 -10.25 2.93 1.83
N TRP A 196 -11.49 3.12 1.39
CA TRP A 196 -11.81 3.76 0.12
C TRP A 196 -11.56 5.28 0.08
N ARG A 197 -11.36 5.92 1.23
CA ARG A 197 -11.23 7.39 1.32
C ARG A 197 -9.96 7.94 0.66
N SER A 198 -8.97 7.08 0.47
CA SER A 198 -7.73 7.41 -0.25
C SER A 198 -7.76 7.01 -1.72
N TRP A 199 -8.85 6.36 -2.18
CA TRP A 199 -8.95 5.91 -3.55
C TRP A 199 -9.26 7.06 -4.50
N LEU A 200 -8.90 6.87 -5.76
CA LEU A 200 -9.07 7.85 -6.81
C LEU A 200 -10.13 7.38 -7.80
N ARG A 201 -10.84 8.32 -8.41
CA ARG A 201 -11.82 8.00 -9.44
C ARG A 201 -11.25 8.29 -10.83
N PHE A 202 -11.64 7.48 -11.78
CA PHE A 202 -11.44 7.69 -13.21
C PHE A 202 -12.80 7.99 -13.85
N HIS A 203 -12.97 9.21 -14.36
CA HIS A 203 -14.22 9.61 -15.00
C HIS A 203 -14.40 8.91 -16.35
N LEU A 204 -15.60 8.39 -16.61
CA LEU A 204 -15.96 7.72 -17.85
C LEU A 204 -16.81 8.63 -18.72
N ASP A 205 -16.35 8.91 -19.92
CA ASP A 205 -17.18 9.53 -20.96
C ASP A 205 -18.29 8.57 -21.46
N GLU A 206 -19.26 9.08 -22.22
CA GLU A 206 -20.38 8.25 -22.67
C GLU A 206 -19.95 7.10 -23.60
N PRO A 207 -18.97 7.25 -24.52
CA PRO A 207 -18.43 6.14 -25.29
C PRO A 207 -17.86 5.01 -24.42
N ALA A 208 -17.04 5.31 -23.43
CA ALA A 208 -16.46 4.32 -22.52
C ALA A 208 -17.54 3.64 -21.68
N ARG A 209 -18.50 4.39 -21.14
CA ARG A 209 -19.66 3.84 -20.42
C ARG A 209 -20.49 2.91 -21.29
N ALA A 210 -20.74 3.29 -22.54
CA ALA A 210 -21.49 2.46 -23.48
C ALA A 210 -20.72 1.18 -23.84
N ALA A 211 -19.40 1.25 -24.01
CA ALA A 211 -18.57 0.08 -24.25
C ALA A 211 -18.58 -0.87 -23.04
N LYS A 212 -18.39 -0.35 -21.83
CA LYS A 212 -18.46 -1.13 -20.59
C LYS A 212 -19.81 -1.82 -20.43
N ARG A 213 -20.93 -1.12 -20.64
CA ARG A 213 -22.27 -1.74 -20.57
C ARG A 213 -22.45 -2.90 -21.55
N ARG A 214 -21.92 -2.77 -22.80
CA ARG A 214 -21.95 -3.88 -23.78
C ARG A 214 -21.09 -5.05 -23.30
N ALA A 215 -19.88 -4.78 -22.84
CA ALA A 215 -18.98 -5.82 -22.34
C ALA A 215 -19.57 -6.58 -21.15
N MET A 216 -20.16 -5.88 -20.18
CA MET A 216 -20.85 -6.52 -19.05
C MET A 216 -21.99 -7.44 -19.49
N ALA A 217 -22.69 -7.12 -20.58
CA ALA A 217 -23.78 -7.94 -21.12
C ALA A 217 -23.30 -9.23 -21.80
N GLU A 218 -22.02 -9.28 -22.22
CA GLU A 218 -21.44 -10.49 -22.82
C GLU A 218 -21.21 -11.61 -21.79
N HIS A 219 -21.07 -11.29 -20.48
CA HIS A 219 -20.91 -12.26 -19.41
C HIS A 219 -22.25 -12.90 -19.01
N ALA A 220 -22.94 -13.51 -19.96
CA ALA A 220 -24.32 -14.01 -19.80
C ALA A 220 -24.42 -15.04 -18.66
N THR A 221 -23.42 -15.91 -18.49
CA THR A 221 -23.39 -16.93 -17.44
C THR A 221 -23.38 -16.36 -16.02
N HIS A 222 -23.04 -15.08 -15.84
CA HIS A 222 -23.05 -14.41 -14.54
C HIS A 222 -24.25 -13.50 -14.32
N VAL A 223 -24.71 -12.83 -15.38
CA VAL A 223 -25.78 -11.82 -15.29
C VAL A 223 -27.16 -12.41 -15.59
N GLN A 224 -27.23 -13.67 -16.03
CA GLN A 224 -28.46 -14.44 -16.28
C GLN A 224 -28.35 -15.82 -15.66
N PRO A 225 -29.47 -16.49 -15.29
CA PRO A 225 -29.43 -17.86 -14.83
C PRO A 225 -29.03 -18.80 -15.98
N LEU A 226 -28.25 -19.85 -15.66
CA LEU A 226 -27.90 -20.90 -16.65
C LEU A 226 -29.12 -21.68 -17.09
N SER A 227 -30.06 -21.93 -16.17
CA SER A 227 -31.37 -22.53 -16.40
C SER A 227 -32.33 -22.14 -15.27
N PRO A 228 -33.63 -22.48 -15.35
CA PRO A 228 -34.57 -22.27 -14.26
C PRO A 228 -34.45 -23.27 -13.10
N LEU A 229 -33.44 -24.13 -13.09
CA LEU A 229 -33.25 -25.15 -12.06
C LEU A 229 -32.43 -24.61 -10.88
N PRO A 230 -32.65 -25.14 -9.66
CA PRO A 230 -31.80 -24.84 -8.51
C PRO A 230 -30.33 -25.23 -8.77
N GLY A 231 -29.41 -24.34 -8.41
CA GLY A 231 -27.97 -24.46 -8.69
C GLY A 231 -27.51 -23.70 -9.94
N ASP A 232 -28.46 -23.20 -10.75
CA ASP A 232 -28.24 -22.43 -11.98
C ASP A 232 -28.62 -20.95 -11.84
N GLU A 233 -28.77 -20.46 -10.62
CA GLU A 233 -29.20 -19.08 -10.35
C GLU A 233 -28.18 -18.05 -10.84
N THR A 234 -28.66 -16.84 -11.12
CA THR A 234 -27.80 -15.70 -11.46
C THR A 234 -26.84 -15.39 -10.32
N LEU A 235 -25.55 -15.31 -10.61
CA LEU A 235 -24.50 -14.99 -9.63
C LEU A 235 -24.49 -13.51 -9.26
N LEU A 236 -24.51 -12.63 -10.26
CA LEU A 236 -24.43 -11.19 -10.08
C LEU A 236 -25.81 -10.56 -10.15
N SER A 237 -26.36 -10.24 -8.99
CA SER A 237 -27.66 -9.58 -8.91
C SER A 237 -27.64 -8.18 -9.53
N GLY A 238 -28.81 -7.69 -9.97
CA GLY A 238 -28.91 -6.31 -10.47
C GLY A 238 -28.49 -5.26 -9.43
N GLN A 239 -28.66 -5.54 -8.15
CA GLN A 239 -28.20 -4.68 -7.06
C GLN A 239 -26.67 -4.62 -7.00
N PHE A 240 -25.99 -5.74 -7.18
CA PHE A 240 -24.53 -5.81 -7.24
C PHE A 240 -24.01 -5.11 -8.48
N LEU A 241 -24.57 -5.35 -9.65
CA LEU A 241 -24.18 -4.73 -10.91
C LEU A 241 -24.37 -3.21 -10.92
N ALA A 242 -25.23 -2.66 -10.06
CA ALA A 242 -25.42 -1.22 -9.94
C ALA A 242 -24.13 -0.50 -9.50
N HIS A 243 -23.26 -1.14 -8.72
CA HIS A 243 -21.96 -0.58 -8.32
C HIS A 243 -21.04 -0.27 -9.50
N PHE A 244 -21.15 -1.03 -10.58
CA PHE A 244 -20.31 -0.92 -11.77
C PHE A 244 -20.94 -0.07 -12.89
N SER A 245 -22.11 0.49 -12.62
CA SER A 245 -22.86 1.35 -13.56
C SER A 245 -22.63 2.84 -13.32
N ARG A 246 -21.76 3.21 -12.40
CA ARG A 246 -21.38 4.60 -12.07
C ARG A 246 -20.77 5.31 -13.29
N PRO A 247 -20.83 6.65 -13.35
CA PRO A 247 -20.14 7.43 -14.41
C PRO A 247 -18.63 7.54 -14.20
N PHE A 248 -18.08 6.77 -13.27
CA PHE A 248 -16.66 6.67 -12.96
C PHE A 248 -16.32 5.28 -12.42
N GLU A 249 -15.07 4.91 -12.54
CA GLU A 249 -14.46 3.77 -11.86
C GLU A 249 -13.57 4.27 -10.73
N VAL A 250 -13.28 3.40 -9.76
CA VAL A 250 -12.52 3.75 -8.56
C VAL A 250 -11.35 2.80 -8.40
N PHE A 251 -10.18 3.37 -8.10
CA PHE A 251 -8.95 2.61 -7.95
C PHE A 251 -8.21 3.01 -6.67
N ALA A 252 -7.69 2.03 -5.95
CA ALA A 252 -6.57 2.26 -5.06
C ALA A 252 -5.32 2.45 -5.94
N TRP A 253 -4.70 3.63 -5.84
CA TRP A 253 -3.60 4.04 -6.71
C TRP A 253 -2.27 4.03 -6.00
N THR A 254 -1.30 3.32 -6.56
CA THR A 254 0.11 3.42 -6.20
C THR A 254 0.87 3.90 -7.44
N PRO A 255 1.40 5.13 -7.46
CA PRO A 255 2.17 5.63 -8.60
C PRO A 255 3.44 4.81 -8.80
N ALA A 256 3.92 4.73 -10.05
CA ALA A 256 5.28 4.25 -10.28
C ALA A 256 6.26 5.12 -9.49
N PRO A 257 7.33 4.55 -8.93
CA PRO A 257 8.42 5.36 -8.45
C PRO A 257 8.87 6.27 -9.60
N THR A 258 8.79 7.59 -9.44
CA THR A 258 9.30 8.50 -10.48
C THR A 258 10.79 8.20 -10.69
N ALA A 259 11.31 8.30 -11.92
CA ALA A 259 12.73 8.13 -12.23
C ALA A 259 13.64 9.16 -11.50
N SER A 260 13.04 10.14 -10.81
CA SER A 260 13.69 10.95 -9.78
C SER A 260 13.55 10.34 -8.37
N ALA A 261 12.84 9.24 -8.20
CA ALA A 261 12.98 8.36 -7.05
C ALA A 261 14.14 7.36 -7.29
N GLN A 262 15.33 7.85 -7.60
CA GLN A 262 16.50 7.30 -6.95
C GLN A 262 16.10 7.22 -5.48
N ALA A 263 16.18 6.01 -4.89
CA ALA A 263 15.93 5.85 -3.47
C ALA A 263 16.52 7.07 -2.76
N HIS A 264 15.66 7.89 -2.16
CA HIS A 264 16.09 9.13 -1.55
C HIS A 264 17.25 8.78 -0.63
N SER A 265 18.38 9.41 -0.84
CA SER A 265 19.51 9.29 0.07
C SER A 265 19.29 10.23 1.25
N SER A 266 20.07 10.07 2.30
CA SER A 266 20.07 11.04 3.41
C SER A 266 20.29 12.48 2.94
N ASP A 267 20.97 12.68 1.80
CA ASP A 267 21.21 14.01 1.22
C ASP A 267 19.92 14.63 0.64
N ASP A 268 18.98 13.80 0.17
CA ASP A 268 17.67 14.25 -0.31
C ASP A 268 16.67 14.48 0.85
N ALA A 269 16.89 13.81 1.98
CA ALA A 269 16.01 13.87 3.14
C ALA A 269 15.83 15.31 3.66
N GLU A 270 16.87 16.13 3.67
CA GLU A 270 16.81 17.54 4.08
C GLU A 270 15.80 18.31 3.22
N LEU A 271 15.91 18.22 1.90
CA LEU A 271 15.01 18.92 0.96
C LEU A 271 13.57 18.44 1.05
N VAL A 272 13.38 17.11 1.13
CA VAL A 272 12.05 16.50 1.25
C VAL A 272 11.35 16.95 2.54
N PHE A 273 12.04 16.84 3.68
CA PHE A 273 11.44 17.16 4.97
C PHE A 273 11.33 18.66 5.22
N ASP A 274 12.21 19.49 4.68
CA ASP A 274 12.02 20.94 4.69
C ASP A 274 10.78 21.35 3.87
N GLY A 275 10.53 20.69 2.75
CA GLY A 275 9.29 20.88 1.97
C GLY A 275 8.04 20.47 2.76
N VAL A 276 8.06 19.31 3.39
CA VAL A 276 6.95 18.80 4.23
C VAL A 276 6.67 19.72 5.41
N HIS A 277 7.70 20.10 6.14
CA HIS A 277 7.56 21.04 7.26
C HIS A 277 7.27 22.47 6.81
N GLY A 278 7.68 22.90 5.61
CA GLY A 278 7.30 24.20 5.03
C GLY A 278 5.80 24.32 4.77
N GLY A 279 5.18 23.22 4.34
CA GLY A 279 3.76 23.16 3.96
C GLY A 279 2.78 23.05 5.14
N SER A 280 3.21 22.54 6.30
CA SER A 280 2.34 22.32 7.47
C SER A 280 3.11 22.49 8.78
N THR A 281 2.44 23.04 9.81
CA THR A 281 3.02 23.17 11.15
C THR A 281 3.06 21.86 11.93
N ASP A 282 2.21 20.89 11.59
CA ASP A 282 2.13 19.54 12.17
C ASP A 282 1.75 18.56 11.04
N PRO A 283 2.71 18.22 10.16
CA PRO A 283 2.43 17.44 8.95
C PRO A 283 1.80 16.07 9.20
N TRP A 284 2.12 15.44 10.31
CA TRP A 284 1.61 14.12 10.68
C TRP A 284 0.51 14.17 11.75
N ASN A 285 0.03 15.37 12.07
CA ASN A 285 -1.01 15.57 13.08
C ASN A 285 -0.66 14.95 14.45
N TYR A 286 0.60 15.10 14.87
CA TYR A 286 1.10 14.55 16.14
C TYR A 286 0.28 15.00 17.36
N THR A 287 -0.25 16.22 17.32
CA THR A 287 -1.00 16.79 18.44
C THR A 287 -2.47 16.41 18.43
N GLY A 288 -3.08 16.28 17.23
CA GLY A 288 -4.52 16.02 17.06
C GLY A 288 -4.89 14.55 16.96
N SER A 289 -4.01 13.69 16.40
CA SER A 289 -4.29 12.29 16.16
C SER A 289 -4.30 11.48 17.47
N TRP A 290 -5.38 10.68 17.68
CA TRP A 290 -5.43 9.70 18.77
C TRP A 290 -4.34 8.63 18.60
N TYR A 291 -4.13 8.18 17.36
CA TYR A 291 -3.10 7.18 17.02
C TYR A 291 -1.70 7.65 17.44
N GLU A 292 -1.31 8.87 17.07
CA GLU A 292 0.00 9.43 17.39
C GLU A 292 0.19 9.66 18.90
N ARG A 293 -0.84 10.12 19.59
CA ARG A 293 -0.78 10.25 21.05
C ARG A 293 -0.63 8.89 21.74
N ARG A 294 -1.36 7.87 21.28
CA ARG A 294 -1.29 6.51 21.82
C ARG A 294 0.08 5.87 21.56
N LYS A 295 0.58 5.93 20.32
CA LYS A 295 1.90 5.42 19.92
C LYS A 295 3.00 6.05 20.79
N ARG A 296 3.01 7.35 20.94
CA ARG A 296 3.95 8.08 21.79
C ARG A 296 3.84 7.67 23.28
N ALA A 297 2.65 7.49 23.79
CA ALA A 297 2.46 7.04 25.17
C ALA A 297 3.02 5.62 25.38
N LEU A 298 2.80 4.71 24.44
CA LEU A 298 3.38 3.37 24.47
C LEU A 298 4.91 3.40 24.35
N THR A 299 5.46 4.23 23.48
CA THR A 299 6.90 4.43 23.33
C THR A 299 7.56 4.86 24.65
N LEU A 300 6.99 5.83 25.32
CA LEU A 300 7.50 6.31 26.63
C LEU A 300 7.32 5.28 27.75
N ALA A 301 6.20 4.57 27.75
CA ALA A 301 5.92 3.55 28.78
C ALA A 301 6.79 2.30 28.62
N ALA A 302 7.26 2.02 27.40
CA ALA A 302 8.11 0.87 27.12
C ALA A 302 9.55 1.03 27.67
N LEU A 303 10.01 2.25 27.93
CA LEU A 303 11.36 2.51 28.43
C LEU A 303 11.60 1.81 29.80
N PRO A 304 12.60 0.91 29.90
CA PRO A 304 12.76 0.05 31.09
C PRO A 304 13.32 0.80 32.31
N GLU A 305 14.03 1.90 32.11
CA GLU A 305 14.64 2.65 33.22
C GLU A 305 13.77 3.84 33.62
N GLU A 306 13.73 4.18 34.89
CA GLU A 306 13.03 5.36 35.40
C GLU A 306 13.65 6.64 34.84
N SER A 307 14.97 6.72 34.71
CA SER A 307 15.71 7.85 34.18
C SER A 307 17.01 7.45 33.51
N TYR A 308 17.48 8.31 32.59
CA TYR A 308 18.72 8.19 31.86
C TYR A 308 19.58 9.44 32.07
N GLU A 309 20.89 9.25 32.16
CA GLU A 309 21.84 10.39 32.30
C GLU A 309 21.91 11.18 31.00
N SER A 310 21.94 10.46 29.84
CA SER A 310 22.02 11.05 28.50
C SER A 310 21.15 10.29 27.49
N GLY A 311 20.34 11.03 26.71
CA GLY A 311 19.52 10.49 25.61
C GLY A 311 19.80 11.19 24.31
N LEU A 312 19.68 10.43 23.20
CA LEU A 312 19.68 10.90 21.83
C LEU A 312 18.36 10.49 21.15
N GLU A 313 17.69 11.41 20.52
CA GLU A 313 16.57 11.13 19.61
C GLU A 313 16.99 11.50 18.19
N VAL A 314 16.86 10.55 17.27
CA VAL A 314 17.09 10.73 15.84
C VAL A 314 15.76 10.94 15.14
N GLY A 315 15.61 12.06 14.38
CA GLY A 315 14.38 12.44 13.70
C GLY A 315 13.33 13.02 14.64
N CYS A 316 13.68 14.09 15.36
CA CYS A 316 12.81 14.67 16.39
C CYS A 316 11.60 15.44 15.85
N SER A 317 11.56 15.77 14.55
CA SER A 317 10.51 16.57 13.93
C SER A 317 10.24 17.86 14.72
N ILE A 318 8.99 18.12 15.10
CA ILE A 318 8.61 19.31 15.89
C ILE A 318 8.80 19.12 17.40
N GLY A 319 9.45 18.04 17.86
CA GLY A 319 9.84 17.81 19.24
C GLY A 319 8.76 17.25 20.18
N THR A 320 7.68 16.68 19.64
CA THR A 320 6.57 16.15 20.46
C THR A 320 6.94 14.91 21.28
N LEU A 321 7.72 13.98 20.73
CA LEU A 321 8.24 12.84 21.46
C LEU A 321 9.40 13.29 22.38
N THR A 322 10.26 14.19 21.89
CA THR A 322 11.37 14.76 22.68
C THR A 322 10.89 15.35 24.02
N ALA A 323 9.76 16.06 24.02
CA ALA A 323 9.19 16.61 25.26
C ALA A 323 8.91 15.54 26.33
N GLY A 324 8.42 14.38 25.91
CA GLY A 324 8.20 13.23 26.79
C GLY A 324 9.52 12.55 27.26
N LEU A 325 10.47 12.42 26.33
CA LEU A 325 11.80 11.86 26.62
C LEU A 325 12.62 12.74 27.55
N ALA A 326 12.47 14.06 27.45
CA ALA A 326 13.13 15.04 28.31
C ALA A 326 12.80 14.84 29.80
N ALA A 327 11.60 14.37 30.12
CA ALA A 327 11.22 14.06 31.51
C ALA A 327 11.93 12.80 32.07
N ARG A 328 12.56 12.02 31.18
CA ARG A 328 13.24 10.75 31.50
C ARG A 328 14.76 10.85 31.34
N CYS A 329 15.29 11.97 30.83
CA CYS A 329 16.72 12.16 30.57
C CYS A 329 17.23 13.41 31.26
N ARG A 330 18.37 13.32 31.99
CA ARG A 330 19.02 14.49 32.58
C ARG A 330 19.56 15.43 31.49
N LYS A 331 20.07 14.84 30.40
CA LYS A 331 20.48 15.56 29.19
C LYS A 331 19.83 14.88 27.98
N MET A 332 19.15 15.64 27.16
CA MET A 332 18.52 15.13 25.94
C MET A 332 19.04 15.90 24.74
N LEU A 333 19.59 15.16 23.79
CA LEU A 333 19.92 15.68 22.46
C LEU A 333 18.90 15.15 21.45
N ALA A 334 18.29 16.05 20.72
CA ALA A 334 17.36 15.72 19.64
C ALA A 334 17.94 16.23 18.31
N VAL A 335 17.93 15.41 17.29
CA VAL A 335 18.46 15.78 15.98
C VAL A 335 17.43 15.54 14.89
N ASP A 336 17.47 16.39 13.86
CA ASP A 336 16.63 16.26 12.66
C ASP A 336 17.37 16.75 11.42
N ALA A 337 17.07 16.16 10.26
CA ALA A 337 17.62 16.56 8.98
C ALA A 337 16.99 17.86 8.45
N SER A 338 15.76 18.20 8.86
CA SER A 338 15.08 19.41 8.45
C SER A 338 15.42 20.60 9.35
N GLY A 339 16.01 21.65 8.77
CA GLY A 339 16.24 22.91 9.45
C GLY A 339 14.96 23.57 9.95
N THR A 340 13.88 23.44 9.20
CA THR A 340 12.54 23.94 9.55
C THR A 340 11.97 23.20 10.76
N ALA A 341 12.10 21.86 10.81
CA ALA A 341 11.69 21.06 11.96
C ALA A 341 12.46 21.41 13.22
N VAL A 342 13.79 21.51 13.10
CA VAL A 342 14.69 21.92 14.20
C VAL A 342 14.30 23.30 14.78
N HIS A 343 13.98 24.25 13.93
CA HIS A 343 13.52 25.57 14.40
C HIS A 343 12.25 25.47 15.25
N ARG A 344 11.26 24.70 14.79
CA ARG A 344 9.99 24.46 15.50
C ARG A 344 10.19 23.68 16.80
N ALA A 345 11.01 22.64 16.75
CA ALA A 345 11.33 21.85 17.95
C ALA A 345 12.00 22.71 19.04
N ARG A 346 12.92 23.62 18.65
CA ARG A 346 13.53 24.55 19.59
C ARG A 346 12.51 25.49 20.24
N GLN A 347 11.51 25.95 19.48
CA GLN A 347 10.42 26.78 20.02
C GLN A 347 9.54 25.96 20.98
N HIS A 348 9.16 24.76 20.56
CA HIS A 348 8.31 23.87 21.36
C HIS A 348 8.98 23.46 22.69
N LEU A 349 10.28 23.22 22.66
CA LEU A 349 11.08 22.72 23.79
C LEU A 349 11.79 23.81 24.59
N ALA A 350 11.50 25.11 24.32
CA ALA A 350 12.17 26.24 24.99
C ALA A 350 12.05 26.21 26.51
N GLY A 351 11.00 25.59 27.06
CA GLY A 351 10.78 25.43 28.51
C GLY A 351 11.35 24.14 29.11
N CYS A 352 12.00 23.27 28.32
CA CYS A 352 12.51 21.96 28.79
C CYS A 352 14.01 22.07 29.14
N PRO A 353 14.39 22.12 30.42
CA PRO A 353 15.79 22.18 30.82
C PRO A 353 16.54 20.90 30.41
N GLY A 354 17.81 21.05 30.01
CA GLY A 354 18.65 19.91 29.61
C GLY A 354 18.42 19.39 28.18
N VAL A 355 17.48 19.98 27.43
CA VAL A 355 17.23 19.62 26.02
C VAL A 355 18.06 20.50 25.09
N ARG A 356 18.72 19.87 24.11
CA ARG A 356 19.35 20.51 22.97
C ARG A 356 18.77 19.96 21.70
N VAL A 357 18.52 20.82 20.71
CA VAL A 357 18.02 20.43 19.39
C VAL A 357 19.04 20.90 18.35
N GLU A 358 19.54 19.99 17.52
CA GLU A 358 20.56 20.26 16.51
C GLU A 358 20.11 19.82 15.13
N HIS A 359 20.49 20.56 14.10
CA HIS A 359 20.35 20.13 12.71
C HIS A 359 21.44 19.12 12.41
N CYS A 360 21.08 17.91 11.96
CA CYS A 360 22.01 16.84 11.73
C CYS A 360 21.43 15.82 10.75
N VAL A 361 22.07 15.65 9.60
CA VAL A 361 21.70 14.67 8.57
C VAL A 361 22.42 13.36 8.85
N VAL A 362 21.74 12.43 9.52
CA VAL A 362 22.29 11.11 9.83
C VAL A 362 22.18 10.18 8.61
N PRO A 363 23.06 9.17 8.47
CA PRO A 363 24.22 8.81 9.30
C PRO A 363 25.51 9.55 8.93
N GLY A 364 25.51 10.34 7.86
CA GLY A 364 26.68 11.06 7.35
C GLY A 364 27.27 12.01 8.42
N ALA A 365 26.44 12.83 9.03
CA ALA A 365 26.74 13.55 10.25
C ALA A 365 26.22 12.75 11.45
N TRP A 366 27.00 12.72 12.55
CA TRP A 366 26.59 12.07 13.81
C TRP A 366 26.99 12.94 14.99
N PRO A 367 26.11 13.16 15.97
CA PRO A 367 26.44 13.98 17.13
C PRO A 367 27.52 13.32 18.00
N GLY A 368 28.42 14.14 18.54
CA GLY A 368 29.47 13.67 19.44
C GLY A 368 28.95 13.29 20.81
N GLY A 369 29.67 12.39 21.48
CA GLY A 369 29.36 11.93 22.83
C GLY A 369 28.87 10.50 22.89
N THR A 370 28.50 10.05 24.10
CA THR A 370 27.90 8.73 24.34
C THR A 370 26.57 8.88 25.07
N PHE A 371 25.71 7.90 24.89
CA PHE A 371 24.31 7.96 25.33
C PHE A 371 23.90 6.70 26.11
N ASP A 372 23.02 6.82 27.07
CA ASP A 372 22.39 5.71 27.78
C ASP A 372 21.08 5.27 27.11
N LEU A 373 20.49 6.17 26.30
CA LEU A 373 19.28 5.96 25.54
C LEU A 373 19.49 6.52 24.13
N VAL A 374 19.24 5.71 23.12
CA VAL A 374 19.08 6.18 21.73
C VAL A 374 17.68 5.79 21.26
N VAL A 375 16.96 6.74 20.70
CA VAL A 375 15.61 6.56 20.14
C VAL A 375 15.66 6.84 18.65
N VAL A 376 15.19 5.88 17.83
CA VAL A 376 14.98 6.02 16.39
C VAL A 376 13.52 5.73 16.13
N SER A 377 12.75 6.80 15.89
CA SER A 377 11.31 6.70 15.70
C SER A 377 10.92 7.33 14.38
N GLU A 378 10.29 6.53 13.50
CA GLU A 378 9.79 6.97 12.18
C GLU A 378 10.90 7.53 11.25
N VAL A 379 12.13 6.99 11.33
CA VAL A 379 13.30 7.48 10.56
C VAL A 379 13.93 6.40 9.70
N GLY A 380 14.10 5.19 10.22
CA GLY A 380 14.95 4.17 9.60
C GLY A 380 14.59 3.83 8.15
N TYR A 381 13.33 3.90 7.79
CA TYR A 381 12.85 3.62 6.44
C TYR A 381 13.05 4.79 5.45
N TYR A 382 13.51 5.96 5.92
CA TYR A 382 13.93 7.08 5.09
C TYR A 382 15.42 7.04 4.73
N LEU A 383 16.08 5.94 4.98
CA LEU A 383 17.47 5.68 4.63
C LEU A 383 17.54 4.55 3.60
N SER A 384 18.58 4.55 2.77
CA SER A 384 18.90 3.36 1.99
C SER A 384 19.39 2.23 2.90
N ALA A 385 19.36 0.99 2.44
CA ALA A 385 19.86 -0.14 3.21
C ALA A 385 21.34 0.03 3.66
N GLY A 386 22.16 0.66 2.81
CA GLY A 386 23.56 0.97 3.13
C GLY A 386 23.70 2.03 4.22
N GLU A 387 22.93 3.11 4.15
CA GLU A 387 22.91 4.18 5.15
C GLU A 387 22.34 3.69 6.49
N LEU A 388 21.31 2.85 6.44
CA LEU A 388 20.75 2.23 7.64
C LEU A 388 21.80 1.34 8.33
N GLY A 389 22.62 0.62 7.56
CA GLY A 389 23.77 -0.11 8.09
C GLY A 389 24.76 0.82 8.81
N GLN A 390 25.10 1.97 8.22
CA GLN A 390 25.96 2.97 8.85
C GLN A 390 25.32 3.58 10.10
N LEU A 391 24.00 3.79 10.11
CA LEU A 391 23.27 4.26 11.30
C LEU A 391 23.46 3.30 12.48
N TRP A 392 23.35 2.00 12.24
CA TRP A 392 23.58 0.98 13.28
C TRP A 392 25.01 1.01 13.79
N ASP A 393 26.01 1.20 12.90
CA ASP A 393 27.42 1.33 13.31
C ASP A 393 27.65 2.57 14.20
N ARG A 394 26.99 3.69 13.88
CA ARG A 394 27.05 4.92 14.70
C ARG A 394 26.41 4.72 16.06
N ILE A 395 25.26 4.06 16.11
CA ILE A 395 24.57 3.75 17.38
C ILE A 395 25.41 2.82 18.23
N GLU A 396 25.97 1.74 17.64
CA GLU A 396 26.83 0.81 18.36
C GLU A 396 28.05 1.51 18.98
N ALA A 397 28.65 2.44 18.24
CA ALA A 397 29.84 3.19 18.70
C ALA A 397 29.53 4.25 19.77
N SER A 398 28.29 4.72 19.87
CA SER A 398 27.91 5.84 20.75
C SER A 398 26.98 5.45 21.91
N LEU A 399 26.41 4.25 21.91
CA LEU A 399 25.57 3.78 23.01
C LEU A 399 26.45 3.17 24.11
N ASN A 400 26.28 3.63 25.34
CA ASN A 400 27.02 3.16 26.48
C ASN A 400 26.75 1.66 26.74
N PRO A 401 27.70 0.89 27.35
CA PRO A 401 27.46 -0.48 27.74
C PRO A 401 26.21 -0.60 28.64
N GLY A 402 25.31 -1.53 28.28
CA GLY A 402 24.01 -1.68 28.96
C GLY A 402 23.00 -0.57 28.63
N GLY A 403 23.32 0.32 27.69
CA GLY A 403 22.40 1.35 27.23
C GLY A 403 21.22 0.78 26.43
N THR A 404 20.17 1.56 26.30
CA THR A 404 18.92 1.19 25.63
C THR A 404 18.83 1.81 24.25
N LEU A 405 18.60 0.98 23.23
CA LEU A 405 18.12 1.41 21.90
C LEU A 405 16.62 1.16 21.82
N LEU A 406 15.85 2.19 21.53
CA LEU A 406 14.42 2.09 21.24
C LEU A 406 14.16 2.38 19.78
N LEU A 407 13.51 1.46 19.11
CA LEU A 407 13.02 1.58 17.73
C LEU A 407 11.51 1.63 17.73
N CYS A 408 10.91 2.54 16.96
CA CYS A 408 9.46 2.60 16.76
C CYS A 408 9.17 3.04 15.31
N HIS A 409 8.54 2.17 14.52
CA HIS A 409 8.32 2.43 13.11
C HIS A 409 6.92 1.98 12.64
N TRP A 410 6.35 2.76 11.76
CA TRP A 410 5.18 2.40 10.96
C TRP A 410 5.50 1.17 10.10
N ARG A 411 4.55 0.22 9.98
CA ARG A 411 4.81 -1.09 9.34
C ARG A 411 4.42 -1.16 7.88
N HIS A 412 3.70 -0.17 7.40
CA HIS A 412 3.25 -0.16 6.01
C HIS A 412 4.31 0.51 5.11
N PRO A 413 4.33 0.17 3.81
CA PRO A 413 5.25 0.78 2.86
C PRO A 413 5.14 2.31 2.85
N ILE A 414 6.26 2.98 2.69
CA ILE A 414 6.34 4.43 2.57
C ILE A 414 6.56 4.77 1.10
N ALA A 415 5.64 5.51 0.49
CA ALA A 415 5.74 5.87 -0.92
C ALA A 415 7.05 6.62 -1.20
N GLY A 416 7.80 6.16 -2.21
CA GLY A 416 9.09 6.73 -2.60
C GLY A 416 10.30 6.26 -1.78
N TRP A 417 10.13 5.34 -0.81
CA TRP A 417 11.22 4.81 0.01
C TRP A 417 11.28 3.29 -0.05
N GLU A 418 12.52 2.74 -0.03
CA GLU A 418 12.78 1.32 -0.24
C GLU A 418 12.37 0.44 0.95
N LEU A 419 12.56 0.97 2.17
CA LEU A 419 12.41 0.21 3.40
C LEU A 419 11.05 0.47 4.06
N ASP A 420 10.58 -0.53 4.80
CA ASP A 420 9.47 -0.43 5.74
C ASP A 420 9.91 -0.66 7.20
N GLY A 421 9.02 -0.45 8.15
CA GLY A 421 9.35 -0.58 9.57
C GLY A 421 9.79 -1.99 9.95
N ASP A 422 9.17 -3.03 9.41
CA ASP A 422 9.54 -4.43 9.72
C ASP A 422 10.95 -4.75 9.21
N THR A 423 11.31 -4.26 8.02
CA THR A 423 12.65 -4.39 7.42
C THR A 423 13.70 -3.64 8.26
N VAL A 424 13.41 -2.41 8.68
CA VAL A 424 14.30 -1.62 9.56
C VAL A 424 14.64 -2.40 10.84
N HIS A 425 13.64 -2.96 11.51
CA HIS A 425 13.83 -3.76 12.74
C HIS A 425 14.58 -5.07 12.48
N ALA A 426 14.30 -5.74 11.36
CA ALA A 426 15.02 -6.97 10.98
C ALA A 426 16.51 -6.69 10.75
N MET A 427 16.85 -5.61 10.05
CA MET A 427 18.23 -5.17 9.80
C MET A 427 18.94 -4.79 11.10
N ALA A 428 18.27 -4.10 12.03
CA ALA A 428 18.82 -3.79 13.36
C ALA A 428 19.19 -5.06 14.13
N ARG A 429 18.26 -6.03 14.20
CA ARG A 429 18.52 -7.32 14.86
C ARG A 429 19.68 -8.08 14.24
N GLN A 430 19.73 -8.13 12.92
CA GLN A 430 20.79 -8.82 12.19
C GLN A 430 22.16 -8.17 12.38
N ARG A 431 22.22 -6.82 12.30
CA ARG A 431 23.49 -6.07 12.34
C ARG A 431 24.06 -5.96 13.76
N LEU A 432 23.22 -5.67 14.73
CA LEU A 432 23.66 -5.43 16.11
C LEU A 432 23.80 -6.73 16.90
N GLY A 433 22.95 -7.73 16.66
CA GLY A 433 22.96 -8.99 17.41
C GLY A 433 22.67 -8.82 18.92
N TRP A 434 22.12 -7.67 19.32
CA TRP A 434 21.85 -7.34 20.72
C TRP A 434 20.60 -8.04 21.24
N ARG A 435 20.51 -8.16 22.57
CA ARG A 435 19.35 -8.77 23.22
C ARG A 435 18.14 -7.84 23.10
N THR A 436 17.05 -8.33 22.51
CA THR A 436 15.73 -7.69 22.57
C THR A 436 15.22 -7.77 24.01
N ALA A 437 15.00 -6.61 24.65
CA ALA A 437 14.49 -6.49 26.00
C ALA A 437 12.96 -6.37 26.04
N GLY A 438 12.35 -5.87 24.97
CA GLY A 438 10.91 -5.75 24.82
C GLY A 438 10.52 -5.61 23.35
N LEU A 439 9.37 -6.18 23.00
CA LEU A 439 8.78 -6.06 21.66
C LEU A 439 7.29 -5.87 21.81
N TYR A 440 6.77 -4.82 21.20
CA TYR A 440 5.35 -4.58 21.02
C TYR A 440 5.07 -4.43 19.54
N GLN A 441 4.15 -5.21 19.02
CA GLN A 441 3.82 -5.20 17.62
C GLN A 441 2.30 -5.22 17.45
N GLU A 442 1.79 -4.33 16.64
CA GLU A 442 0.39 -4.30 16.25
C GLU A 442 0.27 -4.15 14.72
N ARG A 443 -0.94 -3.94 14.23
CA ARG A 443 -1.20 -3.81 12.80
C ARG A 443 -0.37 -2.70 12.16
N ASP A 444 -0.30 -1.54 12.80
CA ASP A 444 0.16 -0.30 12.16
C ASP A 444 1.59 0.09 12.56
N PHE A 445 2.09 -0.33 13.72
CA PHE A 445 3.49 -0.05 14.09
C PHE A 445 4.13 -1.19 14.87
N VAL A 446 5.44 -1.20 14.88
CA VAL A 446 6.30 -2.07 15.69
C VAL A 446 7.20 -1.19 16.56
N LEU A 447 7.32 -1.58 17.84
CA LEU A 447 8.20 -0.95 18.83
C LEU A 447 9.09 -2.03 19.43
N GLU A 448 10.39 -1.81 19.45
CA GLU A 448 11.37 -2.75 19.95
C GLU A 448 12.41 -2.05 20.81
N LEU A 449 12.78 -2.72 21.91
CA LEU A 449 13.84 -2.30 22.81
C LEU A 449 14.98 -3.29 22.74
N MET A 450 16.17 -2.80 22.48
CA MET A 450 17.40 -3.58 22.46
C MET A 450 18.38 -3.01 23.48
N VAL A 451 19.18 -3.89 24.10
CA VAL A 451 20.16 -3.50 25.12
C VAL A 451 21.56 -3.78 24.61
N ALA A 452 22.41 -2.76 24.61
CA ALA A 452 23.81 -2.88 24.24
C ALA A 452 24.55 -3.86 25.17
N PRO A 453 25.53 -4.62 24.65
CA PRO A 453 26.34 -5.52 25.46
C PRO A 453 27.07 -4.79 26.62
N GLY A 454 27.30 -5.49 27.72
CA GLY A 454 28.00 -4.96 28.89
C GLY A 454 27.08 -4.61 30.06
N HIS A 455 27.66 -4.22 31.17
CA HIS A 455 26.93 -3.79 32.37
C HIS A 455 27.01 -2.28 32.47
N LYS A 456 25.89 -1.62 32.83
CA LYS A 456 25.97 -0.23 33.31
C LYS A 456 26.91 -0.16 34.49
N ALA A 457 27.86 0.78 34.43
CA ALA A 457 28.64 1.10 35.64
C ALA A 457 27.66 1.49 36.74
N SER A 458 27.67 0.79 37.86
CA SER A 458 26.88 1.15 39.04
C SER A 458 27.29 2.57 39.45
N ALA A 459 26.32 3.50 39.48
CA ALA A 459 26.52 4.86 39.92
C ALA A 459 26.72 4.90 41.45
#